data_5b51308b6a589908fa7a025b8ea87a31
#
_entry.id   5b51308b6a589908fa7a025b8ea87a31
#
_cell.length_a   1.000
_cell.length_b   1.000
_cell.length_c   1.000
_cell.angle_alpha   90.00
_cell.angle_beta   90.00
_cell.angle_gamma   90.00
#
_symmetry.space_group_name_H-M   'P 1'
#
loop_
_entity.id
_entity.type
_entity.pdbx_description
1 polymer ?
#
loop_
_entity_poly.entity_id
_entity_poly.type
_entity_poly.pdbx_seq_one_letter_code
_entity_poly.pdbx_strand_id
1 'polypeptide(L)'
;MCSRTRKVKYFMFITTTEKHKILDFKLFKVKFKNKHCKNSSVKNYGKNNTIKNKESYLSGLQIHFYGNNNKVIIEKGSTFSNFTFNFGLFNHPVNNCEIFIGKNCYLNWGNIDILTDNCVVKIKENTSIQNLHARLPHKKSSITIEKNSMLSWGVQIIPHDGHDIINLNDEKTINDCEYQIKIGEHCWIGSDVKLIHSATIPKNSIVGANSLVNKEFNIENAIYAGVPAKLIRNNITWKE
;
A
#
# COMPACT_ATOMS: atom_id res chain seq x y z
N MET A 1 -21.65 34.51 19.96
CA MET A 1 -22.15 33.16 20.16
C MET A 1 -21.11 32.18 19.68
N CYS A 2 -20.43 31.55 20.63
CA CYS A 2 -19.24 30.74 20.37
C CYS A 2 -19.66 29.27 20.18
N SER A 3 -19.56 28.74 18.97
CA SER A 3 -19.84 27.33 18.72
C SER A 3 -18.61 26.50 19.08
N ARG A 4 -18.66 25.81 20.20
CA ARG A 4 -17.68 24.82 20.62
C ARG A 4 -17.64 23.65 19.63
N THR A 5 -16.62 23.59 18.80
CA THR A 5 -16.25 22.38 18.06
C THR A 5 -15.69 21.34 19.03
N ARG A 6 -16.49 20.32 19.34
CA ARG A 6 -16.02 19.15 20.09
C ARG A 6 -15.00 18.40 19.21
N LYS A 7 -13.73 18.43 19.61
CA LYS A 7 -12.69 17.53 19.12
C LYS A 7 -13.03 16.11 19.60
N VAL A 8 -13.52 15.28 18.70
CA VAL A 8 -13.72 13.86 19.00
C VAL A 8 -12.49 13.12 18.52
N LYS A 9 -11.63 12.76 19.47
CA LYS A 9 -10.53 11.80 19.26
C LYS A 9 -11.16 10.41 19.26
N TYR A 10 -11.29 9.79 18.10
CA TYR A 10 -11.68 8.38 18.02
C TYR A 10 -10.44 7.50 18.07
N PHE A 11 -10.19 6.91 19.23
CA PHE A 11 -9.37 5.71 19.36
C PHE A 11 -10.34 4.53 19.34
N MET A 12 -10.25 3.71 18.33
CA MET A 12 -11.03 2.48 18.32
C MET A 12 -10.10 1.33 18.69
N PHE A 13 -10.18 0.90 19.96
CA PHE A 13 -9.60 -0.35 20.41
C PHE A 13 -10.64 -1.44 20.23
N ILE A 14 -10.33 -2.45 19.44
CA ILE A 14 -11.16 -3.65 19.35
C ILE A 14 -10.50 -4.69 20.26
N THR A 15 -11.03 -4.85 21.48
CA THR A 15 -10.66 -5.94 22.37
C THR A 15 -11.65 -7.09 22.20
N THR A 16 -11.15 -8.30 21.93
CA THR A 16 -11.95 -9.52 21.96
C THR A 16 -11.57 -10.33 23.19
N THR A 17 -12.54 -10.66 24.02
CA THR A 17 -12.40 -11.59 25.15
C THR A 17 -12.59 -13.03 24.70
N GLU A 18 -11.76 -13.92 25.24
CA GLU A 18 -11.83 -15.37 25.00
C GLU A 18 -13.07 -16.01 25.61
N LYS A 19 -13.76 -16.90 24.88
CA LYS A 19 -14.21 -18.21 25.37
C LYS A 19 -14.64 -19.15 24.23
N HIS A 20 -14.22 -20.35 24.37
CA HIS A 20 -14.28 -21.60 23.64
C HIS A 20 -15.53 -21.97 22.82
N LYS A 21 -15.21 -22.60 21.64
CA LYS A 21 -15.90 -23.66 20.90
C LYS A 21 -17.18 -23.30 20.15
N ILE A 22 -17.11 -23.70 18.89
CA ILE A 22 -18.12 -23.70 17.83
C ILE A 22 -17.97 -22.46 16.94
N LEU A 23 -17.80 -22.74 15.65
CA LEU A 23 -17.76 -21.83 14.52
C LEU A 23 -18.83 -20.71 14.55
N ASP A 24 -18.62 -19.72 15.39
CA ASP A 24 -19.37 -18.47 15.36
C ASP A 24 -18.49 -17.39 14.74
N PHE A 25 -18.53 -17.32 13.42
CA PHE A 25 -17.97 -16.20 12.68
C PHE A 25 -18.76 -14.93 13.00
N LYS A 26 -18.50 -14.31 14.14
CA LYS A 26 -19.02 -12.96 14.40
C LYS A 26 -18.31 -11.97 13.49
N LEU A 27 -18.92 -11.78 12.35
CA LEU A 27 -18.56 -10.72 11.40
C LEU A 27 -18.75 -9.35 12.08
N PHE A 28 -17.72 -8.78 12.66
CA PHE A 28 -17.79 -7.39 13.13
C PHE A 28 -17.66 -6.46 11.92
N LYS A 29 -18.81 -6.12 11.34
CA LYS A 29 -18.90 -5.10 10.32
C LYS A 29 -18.94 -3.74 10.99
N VAL A 30 -17.78 -3.11 11.18
CA VAL A 30 -17.72 -1.75 11.70
C VAL A 30 -18.01 -0.79 10.55
N LYS A 31 -19.18 -0.18 10.54
CA LYS A 31 -19.47 0.95 9.65
C LYS A 31 -18.87 2.20 10.28
N PHE A 32 -18.02 2.90 9.56
CA PHE A 32 -17.60 4.24 9.98
C PHE A 32 -18.82 5.16 10.02
N LYS A 33 -19.28 5.51 11.23
CA LYS A 33 -20.35 6.49 11.43
C LYS A 33 -19.75 7.89 11.48
N ASN A 34 -19.22 8.40 10.37
CA ASN A 34 -18.75 9.78 10.33
C ASN A 34 -19.20 10.44 9.02
N LYS A 35 -19.45 11.76 9.10
CA LYS A 35 -19.85 12.62 7.98
C LYS A 35 -18.90 12.53 6.78
N HIS A 36 -17.68 12.05 7.00
CA HIS A 36 -16.60 11.93 6.03
C HIS A 36 -16.30 10.48 5.57
N CYS A 37 -17.14 9.50 5.96
CA CYS A 37 -16.94 8.09 5.61
C CYS A 37 -18.17 7.56 4.88
N LYS A 38 -18.13 7.55 3.54
CA LYS A 38 -19.19 6.99 2.70
C LYS A 38 -18.77 5.60 2.21
N ASN A 39 -19.69 4.63 2.27
CA ASN A 39 -19.49 3.28 1.72
C ASN A 39 -18.18 2.59 2.14
N SER A 40 -17.59 2.98 3.27
CA SER A 40 -16.35 2.42 3.78
C SER A 40 -16.65 1.41 4.88
N SER A 41 -15.86 0.34 4.95
CA SER A 41 -16.07 -0.71 5.95
C SER A 41 -14.77 -1.38 6.38
N VAL A 42 -14.80 -1.96 7.57
CA VAL A 42 -13.73 -2.81 8.10
C VAL A 42 -14.30 -4.20 8.37
N LYS A 43 -13.60 -5.23 7.93
CA LYS A 43 -13.81 -6.61 8.34
C LYS A 43 -12.60 -7.07 9.13
N ASN A 44 -12.80 -7.50 10.36
CA ASN A 44 -11.70 -7.92 11.24
C ASN A 44 -11.98 -9.33 11.76
N TYR A 45 -11.14 -10.27 11.36
CA TYR A 45 -11.20 -11.67 11.76
C TYR A 45 -10.05 -12.07 12.71
N GLY A 46 -9.17 -11.12 13.04
CA GLY A 46 -8.02 -11.33 13.91
C GLY A 46 -8.05 -10.50 15.19
N LYS A 47 -6.93 -10.51 15.91
CA LYS A 47 -6.75 -9.83 17.20
C LYS A 47 -5.73 -8.69 17.09
N ASN A 48 -5.85 -7.67 17.93
CA ASN A 48 -4.92 -6.55 18.08
C ASN A 48 -4.67 -5.75 16.79
N ASN A 49 -5.56 -5.82 15.82
CA ASN A 49 -5.49 -4.99 14.63
C ASN A 49 -5.94 -3.56 14.95
N THR A 50 -5.22 -2.57 14.42
CA THR A 50 -5.49 -1.16 14.75
C THR A 50 -5.63 -0.29 13.51
N ILE A 51 -6.54 0.68 13.56
CA ILE A 51 -6.70 1.71 12.54
C ILE A 51 -6.65 3.07 13.22
N LYS A 52 -5.73 3.93 12.78
CA LYS A 52 -5.65 5.33 13.18
C LYS A 52 -5.96 6.20 11.97
N ASN A 53 -7.10 6.89 12.01
CA ASN A 53 -7.49 7.85 10.97
C ASN A 53 -7.56 9.25 11.58
N LYS A 54 -6.79 10.18 11.03
CA LYS A 54 -6.71 11.57 11.48
C LYS A 54 -7.43 12.48 10.48
N GLU A 55 -8.76 12.56 10.59
CA GLU A 55 -9.57 13.52 9.82
C GLU A 55 -9.39 13.44 8.30
N SER A 56 -9.42 12.23 7.75
CA SER A 56 -9.36 11.97 6.31
C SER A 56 -10.73 11.65 5.74
N TYR A 57 -10.93 11.91 4.45
CA TYR A 57 -12.17 11.60 3.74
C TYR A 57 -12.10 10.20 3.14
N LEU A 58 -12.96 9.30 3.62
CA LEU A 58 -12.98 7.90 3.21
C LEU A 58 -14.26 7.61 2.41
N SER A 59 -14.11 7.44 1.10
CA SER A 59 -15.22 7.01 0.24
C SER A 59 -14.89 5.66 -0.39
N GLY A 60 -15.65 4.62 -0.04
CA GLY A 60 -15.41 3.27 -0.56
C GLY A 60 -14.11 2.60 -0.08
N LEU A 61 -13.50 3.07 1.01
CA LEU A 61 -12.35 2.38 1.58
C LEU A 61 -12.79 1.09 2.29
N GLN A 62 -12.23 -0.03 1.86
CA GLN A 62 -12.44 -1.33 2.49
C GLN A 62 -11.14 -1.78 3.18
N ILE A 63 -11.22 -2.26 4.41
CA ILE A 63 -10.06 -2.80 5.12
C ILE A 63 -10.43 -4.19 5.64
N HIS A 64 -9.65 -5.19 5.27
CA HIS A 64 -9.87 -6.57 5.68
C HIS A 64 -8.65 -7.09 6.44
N PHE A 65 -8.85 -7.50 7.69
CA PHE A 65 -7.82 -8.14 8.51
C PHE A 65 -8.15 -9.61 8.69
N TYR A 66 -7.30 -10.49 8.16
CA TYR A 66 -7.42 -11.95 8.33
C TYR A 66 -6.32 -12.52 9.27
N GLY A 67 -5.61 -11.68 9.99
CA GLY A 67 -4.58 -12.07 10.96
C GLY A 67 -4.47 -11.07 12.08
N ASN A 68 -3.33 -11.04 12.77
CA ASN A 68 -3.19 -10.33 14.03
C ASN A 68 -2.14 -9.22 13.99
N ASN A 69 -2.23 -8.27 14.91
CA ASN A 69 -1.24 -7.21 15.12
C ASN A 69 -0.97 -6.35 13.87
N ASN A 70 -1.91 -6.26 12.95
CA ASN A 70 -1.77 -5.44 11.76
C ASN A 70 -2.22 -3.99 12.02
N LYS A 71 -1.65 -3.07 11.29
CA LYS A 71 -1.83 -1.65 11.57
C LYS A 71 -2.07 -0.83 10.31
N VAL A 72 -3.06 0.03 10.35
CA VAL A 72 -3.31 1.06 9.33
C VAL A 72 -3.23 2.43 9.98
N ILE A 73 -2.43 3.32 9.41
CA ILE A 73 -2.33 4.73 9.82
C ILE A 73 -2.67 5.58 8.62
N ILE A 74 -3.64 6.47 8.78
CA ILE A 74 -4.03 7.44 7.76
C ILE A 74 -3.91 8.83 8.39
N GLU A 75 -2.99 9.63 7.87
CA GLU A 75 -2.75 10.98 8.33
C GLU A 75 -3.78 11.97 7.75
N LYS A 76 -3.85 13.16 8.33
CA LYS A 76 -4.84 14.21 8.04
C LYS A 76 -4.89 14.61 6.56
N GLY A 77 -6.10 14.88 6.09
CA GLY A 77 -6.36 15.47 4.76
C GLY A 77 -6.32 14.48 3.60
N SER A 78 -6.08 13.20 3.87
CA SER A 78 -6.05 12.19 2.81
C SER A 78 -7.46 11.82 2.33
N THR A 79 -7.60 11.54 1.03
CA THR A 79 -8.87 11.22 0.39
C THR A 79 -8.78 9.86 -0.29
N PHE A 80 -9.81 9.04 -0.08
CA PHE A 80 -9.94 7.73 -0.71
C PHE A 80 -11.21 7.66 -1.54
N SER A 81 -11.13 6.92 -2.66
CA SER A 81 -12.26 6.59 -3.50
C SER A 81 -12.09 5.15 -4.00
N ASN A 82 -12.93 4.22 -3.51
CA ASN A 82 -12.93 2.80 -3.92
C ASN A 82 -11.58 2.08 -3.80
N PHE A 83 -10.97 2.13 -2.63
CA PHE A 83 -9.67 1.52 -2.38
C PHE A 83 -9.78 0.38 -1.34
N THR A 84 -8.99 -0.68 -1.49
CA THR A 84 -9.03 -1.83 -0.59
C THR A 84 -7.66 -2.14 0.01
N PHE A 85 -7.60 -2.36 1.31
CA PHE A 85 -6.45 -2.91 2.01
C PHE A 85 -6.77 -4.31 2.50
N ASN A 86 -6.06 -5.32 2.01
CA ASN A 86 -6.20 -6.71 2.42
C ASN A 86 -4.95 -7.14 3.21
N PHE A 87 -5.15 -7.52 4.46
CA PHE A 87 -4.14 -8.13 5.31
C PHE A 87 -4.42 -9.63 5.40
N GLY A 88 -3.87 -10.39 4.46
CA GLY A 88 -4.09 -11.80 4.27
C GLY A 88 -5.36 -12.15 3.50
N LEU A 89 -5.62 -13.44 3.48
CA LEU A 89 -6.83 -14.06 2.95
C LEU A 89 -7.44 -14.96 4.04
N PHE A 90 -8.68 -15.39 3.85
CA PHE A 90 -9.38 -16.24 4.82
C PHE A 90 -8.56 -17.48 5.24
N ASN A 91 -7.91 -18.12 4.28
CA ASN A 91 -7.08 -19.32 4.50
C ASN A 91 -5.58 -19.02 4.72
N HIS A 92 -5.18 -17.75 4.63
CA HIS A 92 -3.79 -17.30 4.78
C HIS A 92 -3.75 -16.00 5.59
N PRO A 93 -3.94 -16.10 6.92
CA PRO A 93 -3.85 -14.93 7.81
C PRO A 93 -2.42 -14.39 7.83
N VAL A 94 -2.29 -13.05 7.92
CA VAL A 94 -0.98 -12.39 8.01
C VAL A 94 -0.88 -11.53 9.27
N ASN A 95 0.34 -11.40 9.79
CA ASN A 95 0.58 -10.77 11.08
C ASN A 95 1.67 -9.70 11.00
N ASN A 96 1.61 -8.74 11.92
CA ASN A 96 2.63 -7.72 12.13
C ASN A 96 2.91 -6.85 10.89
N CYS A 97 1.88 -6.58 10.09
CA CYS A 97 2.00 -5.77 8.88
C CYS A 97 1.51 -4.34 9.11
N GLU A 98 2.07 -3.38 8.37
CA GLU A 98 1.70 -1.98 8.48
C GLU A 98 1.42 -1.36 7.11
N ILE A 99 0.32 -0.58 7.02
CA ILE A 99 0.08 0.37 5.93
C ILE A 99 0.04 1.77 6.53
N PHE A 100 0.93 2.64 6.05
CA PHE A 100 0.99 4.05 6.41
C PHE A 100 0.66 4.93 5.20
N ILE A 101 -0.32 5.82 5.38
CA ILE A 101 -0.71 6.84 4.40
C ILE A 101 -0.44 8.21 5.01
N GLY A 102 0.42 8.97 4.36
CA GLY A 102 0.84 10.32 4.75
C GLY A 102 -0.27 11.35 4.64
N LYS A 103 0.05 12.62 4.92
CA LYS A 103 -0.90 13.73 4.84
C LYS A 103 -1.26 14.06 3.39
N ASN A 104 -2.50 14.50 3.19
CA ASN A 104 -2.98 15.02 1.90
C ASN A 104 -2.75 14.07 0.71
N CYS A 105 -2.77 12.76 0.94
CA CYS A 105 -2.70 11.79 -0.14
C CYS A 105 -4.06 11.62 -0.80
N TYR A 106 -4.05 11.35 -2.11
CA TYR A 106 -5.24 11.01 -2.88
C TYR A 106 -5.11 9.60 -3.44
N LEU A 107 -5.94 8.66 -2.97
CA LEU A 107 -5.97 7.29 -3.46
C LEU A 107 -7.34 7.02 -4.08
N ASN A 108 -7.38 6.93 -5.41
CA ASN A 108 -8.64 6.80 -6.13
C ASN A 108 -9.11 5.34 -6.20
N TRP A 109 -8.54 4.52 -7.08
CA TRP A 109 -8.93 3.12 -7.26
C TRP A 109 -7.79 2.18 -6.95
N GLY A 110 -8.10 0.99 -6.45
CA GLY A 110 -7.10 -0.07 -6.36
C GLY A 110 -7.11 -0.86 -5.07
N ASN A 111 -6.03 -1.61 -4.89
CA ASN A 111 -5.85 -2.45 -3.72
C ASN A 111 -4.39 -2.58 -3.32
N ILE A 112 -4.19 -2.86 -2.05
CA ILE A 112 -2.93 -3.31 -1.48
C ILE A 112 -3.20 -4.65 -0.81
N ASP A 113 -2.63 -5.71 -1.37
CA ASP A 113 -2.78 -7.08 -0.89
C ASP A 113 -1.47 -7.51 -0.21
N ILE A 114 -1.48 -7.57 1.10
CA ILE A 114 -0.39 -8.11 1.91
C ILE A 114 -0.70 -9.59 2.16
N LEU A 115 0.10 -10.50 1.60
CA LEU A 115 -0.17 -11.92 1.60
C LEU A 115 0.77 -12.73 2.51
N THR A 116 1.63 -12.05 3.26
CA THR A 116 2.59 -12.68 4.18
C THR A 116 2.97 -11.73 5.32
N ASP A 117 3.61 -12.26 6.35
CA ASP A 117 3.93 -11.55 7.59
C ASP A 117 5.01 -10.48 7.44
N ASN A 118 4.99 -9.51 8.36
CA ASN A 118 6.02 -8.50 8.55
C ASN A 118 6.25 -7.59 7.33
N CYS A 119 5.23 -7.38 6.51
CA CYS A 119 5.29 -6.49 5.35
C CYS A 119 4.90 -5.06 5.72
N VAL A 120 5.50 -4.10 5.02
CA VAL A 120 5.27 -2.67 5.26
C VAL A 120 5.01 -1.93 3.96
N VAL A 121 3.94 -1.13 3.92
CA VAL A 121 3.67 -0.21 2.82
C VAL A 121 3.59 1.21 3.37
N LYS A 122 4.39 2.11 2.80
CA LYS A 122 4.42 3.54 3.15
C LYS A 122 4.16 4.39 1.92
N ILE A 123 3.08 5.14 1.95
CA ILE A 123 2.77 6.18 0.96
C ILE A 123 2.88 7.51 1.70
N LYS A 124 3.88 8.32 1.34
CA LYS A 124 4.16 9.57 2.04
C LYS A 124 3.30 10.72 1.53
N GLU A 125 3.41 11.86 2.19
CA GLU A 125 2.52 13.00 2.04
C GLU A 125 2.45 13.55 0.60
N ASN A 126 1.31 14.16 0.27
CA ASN A 126 1.01 14.79 -1.02
C ASN A 126 1.19 13.85 -2.22
N THR A 127 0.98 12.55 -2.04
CA THR A 127 1.07 11.56 -3.11
C THR A 127 -0.31 11.33 -3.71
N SER A 128 -0.40 11.38 -5.05
CA SER A 128 -1.62 11.13 -5.82
C SER A 128 -1.54 9.80 -6.54
N ILE A 129 -2.55 8.94 -6.36
CA ILE A 129 -2.63 7.61 -6.98
C ILE A 129 -3.98 7.47 -7.66
N GLN A 130 -3.98 7.33 -9.00
CA GLN A 130 -5.21 7.14 -9.75
C GLN A 130 -5.70 5.70 -9.73
N ASN A 131 -4.81 4.74 -9.99
CA ASN A 131 -5.12 3.32 -9.83
C ASN A 131 -3.86 2.53 -9.52
N LEU A 132 -3.88 1.77 -8.42
CA LEU A 132 -2.76 0.95 -7.95
C LEU A 132 -3.21 -0.46 -7.63
N HIS A 133 -2.45 -1.44 -8.13
CA HIS A 133 -2.49 -2.82 -7.69
C HIS A 133 -1.13 -3.19 -7.07
N ALA A 134 -1.08 -3.20 -5.73
CA ALA A 134 0.12 -3.61 -5.00
C ALA A 134 -0.10 -4.98 -4.37
N ARG A 135 0.85 -5.89 -4.54
CA ARG A 135 0.78 -7.24 -3.99
C ARG A 135 2.11 -7.64 -3.37
N LEU A 136 2.11 -7.97 -2.07
CA LEU A 136 3.29 -8.38 -1.31
C LEU A 136 3.19 -9.88 -0.96
N PRO A 137 3.69 -10.77 -1.83
CA PRO A 137 3.52 -12.21 -1.66
C PRO A 137 4.63 -12.86 -0.84
N HIS A 138 5.71 -12.15 -0.50
CA HIS A 138 6.85 -12.67 0.24
C HIS A 138 7.10 -11.89 1.54
N LYS A 139 7.49 -12.60 2.61
CA LYS A 139 7.71 -12.05 3.97
C LYS A 139 8.75 -10.92 3.96
N LYS A 140 8.55 -9.93 4.83
CA LYS A 140 9.41 -8.76 4.98
C LYS A 140 9.53 -7.87 3.72
N SER A 141 8.71 -8.09 2.70
CA SER A 141 8.68 -7.20 1.54
C SER A 141 8.18 -5.82 1.94
N SER A 142 8.70 -4.79 1.28
CA SER A 142 8.26 -3.43 1.53
C SER A 142 8.04 -2.62 0.25
N ILE A 143 7.11 -1.66 0.35
CA ILE A 143 6.86 -0.66 -0.68
C ILE A 143 6.92 0.71 -0.02
N THR A 144 7.77 1.59 -0.55
CA THR A 144 7.83 2.99 -0.12
C THR A 144 7.63 3.90 -1.31
N ILE A 145 6.62 4.73 -1.24
CA ILE A 145 6.36 5.82 -2.19
C ILE A 145 6.63 7.12 -1.43
N GLU A 146 7.68 7.81 -1.82
CA GLU A 146 8.08 9.08 -1.21
C GLU A 146 7.11 10.20 -1.60
N LYS A 147 7.18 11.31 -0.88
CA LYS A 147 6.25 12.43 -0.98
C LYS A 147 6.22 13.08 -2.37
N ASN A 148 5.14 13.83 -2.62
CA ASN A 148 4.94 14.63 -3.83
C ASN A 148 5.01 13.81 -5.13
N SER A 149 4.66 12.52 -5.09
CA SER A 149 4.73 11.64 -6.25
C SER A 149 3.34 11.38 -6.84
N MET A 150 3.29 11.13 -8.14
CA MET A 150 2.06 10.84 -8.87
C MET A 150 2.14 9.47 -9.55
N LEU A 151 1.14 8.62 -9.29
CA LEU A 151 0.97 7.32 -9.95
C LEU A 151 -0.30 7.38 -10.81
N SER A 152 -0.15 7.13 -12.09
CA SER A 152 -1.24 7.14 -13.07
C SER A 152 -2.12 5.88 -12.97
N TRP A 153 -2.88 5.58 -14.01
CA TRP A 153 -3.77 4.43 -14.06
C TRP A 153 -3.01 3.11 -14.28
N GLY A 154 -3.52 2.02 -13.72
CA GLY A 154 -3.04 0.66 -13.98
C GLY A 154 -1.64 0.34 -13.43
N VAL A 155 -1.10 1.14 -12.51
CA VAL A 155 0.23 0.87 -11.92
C VAL A 155 0.19 -0.40 -11.09
N GLN A 156 1.15 -1.31 -11.34
CA GLN A 156 1.31 -2.56 -10.60
C GLN A 156 2.64 -2.56 -9.83
N ILE A 157 2.60 -2.94 -8.56
CA ILE A 157 3.78 -3.03 -7.69
C ILE A 157 3.82 -4.41 -7.05
N ILE A 158 4.79 -5.24 -7.45
CA ILE A 158 4.91 -6.63 -7.00
C ILE A 158 6.38 -6.92 -6.66
N PRO A 159 6.80 -6.80 -5.39
CA PRO A 159 8.20 -6.97 -5.00
C PRO A 159 8.79 -8.36 -5.27
N HIS A 160 7.96 -9.41 -5.30
CA HIS A 160 8.44 -10.79 -5.39
C HIS A 160 7.52 -11.64 -6.29
N ASP A 161 8.10 -12.67 -6.94
CA ASP A 161 7.36 -13.55 -7.87
C ASP A 161 6.27 -14.39 -7.20
N GLY A 162 6.34 -14.60 -5.89
CA GLY A 162 5.37 -15.37 -5.11
C GLY A 162 5.65 -16.88 -5.08
N HIS A 163 6.59 -17.37 -5.86
CA HIS A 163 7.02 -18.78 -5.92
C HIS A 163 8.54 -18.87 -5.92
N ASP A 164 9.05 -19.98 -5.37
CA ASP A 164 10.48 -20.26 -5.35
C ASP A 164 10.98 -20.66 -6.75
N ILE A 165 12.07 -20.06 -7.17
CA ILE A 165 12.80 -20.45 -8.37
C ILE A 165 14.02 -21.25 -7.91
N ILE A 166 14.11 -22.50 -8.35
CA ILE A 166 15.13 -23.46 -7.88
C ILE A 166 16.22 -23.61 -8.95
N ASN A 167 17.47 -23.46 -8.52
CA ASN A 167 18.63 -23.80 -9.35
C ASN A 167 18.80 -25.31 -9.40
N LEU A 168 18.73 -25.91 -10.58
CA LEU A 168 18.81 -27.35 -10.77
C LEU A 168 20.19 -27.96 -10.47
N ASN A 169 21.26 -27.15 -10.40
CA ASN A 169 22.61 -27.66 -10.14
C ASN A 169 22.89 -27.89 -8.64
N ASP A 170 22.30 -27.09 -7.76
CA ASP A 170 22.56 -27.13 -6.33
C ASP A 170 21.28 -27.13 -5.47
N GLU A 171 20.11 -27.23 -6.12
CA GLU A 171 18.78 -27.28 -5.52
C GLU A 171 18.45 -26.08 -4.60
N LYS A 172 19.18 -24.97 -4.76
CA LYS A 172 18.93 -23.77 -3.95
C LYS A 172 17.89 -22.85 -4.57
N THR A 173 17.10 -22.24 -3.72
CA THR A 173 16.21 -21.14 -4.11
C THR A 173 17.06 -19.91 -4.48
N ILE A 174 16.87 -19.37 -5.69
CA ILE A 174 17.66 -18.24 -6.19
C ILE A 174 16.95 -16.89 -6.01
N ASN A 175 15.68 -16.89 -5.65
CA ASN A 175 14.88 -15.68 -5.40
C ASN A 175 14.40 -15.58 -3.94
N ASP A 176 15.04 -16.25 -2.98
CA ASP A 176 14.76 -16.11 -1.55
C ASP A 176 15.50 -14.89 -0.98
N CYS A 177 14.95 -13.71 -1.21
CA CYS A 177 15.49 -12.46 -0.68
C CYS A 177 14.38 -11.46 -0.31
N GLU A 178 14.74 -10.51 0.55
CA GLU A 178 13.84 -9.43 0.95
C GLU A 178 13.82 -8.36 -0.15
N TYR A 179 12.73 -8.27 -0.88
CA TYR A 179 12.58 -7.27 -1.94
C TYR A 179 11.92 -5.99 -1.44
N GLN A 180 12.52 -4.87 -1.79
CA GLN A 180 12.01 -3.55 -1.45
C GLN A 180 11.81 -2.73 -2.72
N ILE A 181 10.60 -2.24 -2.94
CA ILE A 181 10.33 -1.29 -4.01
C ILE A 181 10.28 0.11 -3.44
N LYS A 182 11.07 1.01 -4.05
CA LYS A 182 11.14 2.41 -3.65
C LYS A 182 10.88 3.34 -4.83
N ILE A 183 9.89 4.21 -4.67
CA ILE A 183 9.66 5.33 -5.57
C ILE A 183 10.12 6.58 -4.81
N GLY A 184 11.08 7.30 -5.38
CA GLY A 184 11.67 8.50 -4.81
C GLY A 184 10.70 9.67 -4.73
N GLU A 185 11.13 10.76 -4.12
CA GLU A 185 10.35 11.98 -4.00
C GLU A 185 10.12 12.62 -5.38
N HIS A 186 8.91 13.19 -5.58
CA HIS A 186 8.55 13.91 -6.79
C HIS A 186 8.75 13.06 -8.06
N CYS A 187 8.27 11.82 -8.04
CA CYS A 187 8.28 10.94 -9.20
C CYS A 187 6.93 10.89 -9.88
N TRP A 188 6.94 10.83 -11.20
CA TRP A 188 5.76 10.55 -12.00
C TRP A 188 5.84 9.15 -12.61
N ILE A 189 4.93 8.27 -12.19
CA ILE A 189 4.80 6.92 -12.72
C ILE A 189 3.65 6.90 -13.72
N GLY A 190 3.99 6.66 -14.98
CA GLY A 190 3.03 6.62 -16.09
C GLY A 190 2.04 5.45 -16.00
N SER A 191 1.04 5.47 -16.87
CA SER A 191 0.01 4.43 -16.89
C SER A 191 0.58 3.06 -17.24
N ASP A 192 0.00 2.02 -16.64
CA ASP A 192 0.33 0.60 -16.88
C ASP A 192 1.79 0.23 -16.62
N VAL A 193 2.48 1.02 -15.78
CA VAL A 193 3.83 0.70 -15.33
C VAL A 193 3.80 -0.46 -14.36
N LYS A 194 4.75 -1.39 -14.53
CA LYS A 194 5.01 -2.49 -13.59
C LYS A 194 6.34 -2.27 -12.89
N LEU A 195 6.32 -2.29 -11.55
CA LEU A 195 7.51 -2.29 -10.72
C LEU A 195 7.59 -3.64 -10.01
N ILE A 196 8.67 -4.37 -10.27
CA ILE A 196 8.86 -5.72 -9.72
C ILE A 196 10.22 -5.86 -9.05
N HIS A 197 10.37 -6.89 -8.21
CA HIS A 197 11.60 -7.19 -7.49
C HIS A 197 12.08 -5.99 -6.63
N SER A 198 13.33 -5.58 -6.76
CA SER A 198 13.92 -4.44 -6.05
C SER A 198 13.87 -3.13 -6.85
N ALA A 199 12.79 -2.90 -7.61
CA ALA A 199 12.68 -1.69 -8.41
C ALA A 199 12.84 -0.43 -7.56
N THR A 200 13.80 0.41 -7.93
CA THR A 200 14.03 1.71 -7.28
C THR A 200 14.02 2.81 -8.33
N ILE A 201 13.17 3.80 -8.13
CA ILE A 201 13.09 5.00 -8.97
C ILE A 201 13.67 6.17 -8.14
N PRO A 202 14.75 6.82 -8.62
CA PRO A 202 15.34 7.97 -7.94
C PRO A 202 14.41 9.19 -7.98
N LYS A 203 14.66 10.15 -7.10
CA LYS A 203 13.83 11.36 -6.99
C LYS A 203 13.78 12.16 -8.30
N ASN A 204 12.72 12.97 -8.44
CA ASN A 204 12.47 13.87 -9.58
C ASN A 204 12.43 13.13 -10.93
N SER A 205 12.09 11.86 -10.97
CA SER A 205 12.15 11.04 -12.18
C SER A 205 10.77 10.68 -12.71
N ILE A 206 10.74 10.32 -13.99
CA ILE A 206 9.54 9.89 -14.70
C ILE A 206 9.74 8.45 -15.16
N VAL A 207 8.74 7.61 -14.97
CA VAL A 207 8.65 6.31 -15.65
C VAL A 207 7.58 6.40 -16.72
N GLY A 208 7.98 6.23 -17.98
CA GLY A 208 7.06 6.26 -19.12
C GLY A 208 6.02 5.15 -19.06
N ALA A 209 4.85 5.40 -19.65
CA ALA A 209 3.74 4.45 -19.66
C ALA A 209 4.15 3.08 -20.25
N ASN A 210 3.48 2.00 -19.82
CA ASN A 210 3.71 0.62 -20.25
C ASN A 210 5.14 0.11 -20.03
N SER A 211 5.88 0.67 -19.06
CA SER A 211 7.25 0.25 -18.76
C SER A 211 7.30 -0.84 -17.69
N LEU A 212 8.33 -1.70 -17.80
CA LEU A 212 8.65 -2.71 -16.79
C LEU A 212 9.95 -2.32 -16.08
N VAL A 213 9.86 -1.93 -14.82
CA VAL A 213 11.00 -1.66 -13.94
C VAL A 213 11.28 -2.89 -13.09
N ASN A 214 12.40 -3.53 -13.30
CA ASN A 214 12.80 -4.77 -12.61
C ASN A 214 14.17 -4.68 -11.93
N LYS A 215 14.67 -3.46 -11.73
CA LYS A 215 15.97 -3.20 -11.11
C LYS A 215 16.02 -1.82 -10.47
N GLU A 216 17.09 -1.55 -9.76
CA GLU A 216 17.38 -0.24 -9.21
C GLU A 216 17.93 0.71 -10.27
N PHE A 217 17.43 1.94 -10.27
CA PHE A 217 18.00 3.07 -10.99
C PHE A 217 18.59 4.06 -9.97
N ASN A 218 19.63 4.80 -10.37
CA ASN A 218 20.37 5.70 -9.49
C ASN A 218 20.54 7.13 -10.03
N ILE A 219 20.13 7.40 -11.28
CA ILE A 219 20.24 8.72 -11.88
C ILE A 219 18.93 9.48 -11.62
N GLU A 220 19.01 10.54 -10.81
CA GLU A 220 17.91 11.44 -10.53
C GLU A 220 17.58 12.36 -11.72
N ASN A 221 16.42 13.03 -11.67
CA ASN A 221 16.02 13.96 -12.72
C ASN A 221 16.02 13.31 -14.12
N ALA A 222 15.46 12.11 -14.23
CA ALA A 222 15.58 11.27 -15.41
C ALA A 222 14.24 10.70 -15.88
N ILE A 223 14.19 10.35 -17.16
CA ILE A 223 13.11 9.55 -17.75
C ILE A 223 13.61 8.12 -17.96
N TYR A 224 12.86 7.18 -17.44
CA TYR A 224 13.05 5.75 -17.66
C TYR A 224 11.85 5.20 -18.41
N ALA A 225 12.05 4.37 -19.44
CA ALA A 225 10.95 3.76 -20.17
C ALA A 225 11.36 2.47 -20.87
N GLY A 226 10.37 1.65 -21.23
CA GLY A 226 10.53 0.42 -22.01
C GLY A 226 10.36 -0.86 -21.22
N VAL A 227 10.50 -2.02 -21.90
CA VAL A 227 10.35 -3.38 -21.35
C VAL A 227 11.57 -4.21 -21.73
N PRO A 228 12.56 -4.41 -20.82
CA PRO A 228 12.69 -3.74 -19.52
C PRO A 228 13.03 -2.25 -19.66
N ALA A 229 12.70 -1.48 -18.64
CA ALA A 229 12.95 -0.04 -18.63
C ALA A 229 14.45 0.29 -18.67
N LYS A 230 14.79 1.35 -19.38
CA LYS A 230 16.15 1.90 -19.52
C LYS A 230 16.09 3.41 -19.35
N LEU A 231 17.25 4.01 -19.06
CA LEU A 231 17.41 5.46 -19.08
C LEU A 231 17.18 5.98 -20.51
N ILE A 232 16.25 6.90 -20.66
CA ILE A 232 15.93 7.54 -21.95
C ILE A 232 16.55 8.94 -22.00
N ARG A 233 16.46 9.67 -20.89
CA ARG A 233 16.93 11.06 -20.82
C ARG A 233 17.21 11.42 -19.37
N ASN A 234 18.21 12.23 -19.14
CA ASN A 234 18.49 12.85 -17.85
C ASN A 234 18.34 14.38 -17.91
N ASN A 235 18.57 15.05 -16.79
CA ASN A 235 18.48 16.50 -16.63
C ASN A 235 17.08 17.04 -17.00
N ILE A 236 16.04 16.41 -16.44
CA ILE A 236 14.64 16.82 -16.59
C ILE A 236 13.99 17.04 -15.23
N THR A 237 12.87 17.69 -15.25
CA THR A 237 11.87 17.68 -14.17
C THR A 237 10.48 17.67 -14.80
N TRP A 238 9.44 17.53 -13.97
CA TRP A 238 8.05 17.59 -14.40
C TRP A 238 7.24 18.51 -13.47
N LYS A 239 6.10 18.94 -13.92
CA LYS A 239 5.14 19.75 -13.16
C LYS A 239 3.74 19.15 -13.29
N GLU A 240 2.95 19.18 -12.22
CA GLU A 240 1.52 18.95 -12.23
C GLU A 240 0.77 20.04 -12.98
#